data_e371e5181edc0479b14f1cbced39780e
#
_entry.id   e371e5181edc0479b14f1cbced39780e
#
_cell.length_a   1.000
_cell.length_b   1.000
_cell.length_c   1.000
_cell.angle_alpha   90.00
_cell.angle_beta   90.00
_cell.angle_gamma   90.00
#
_symmetry.space_group_name_H-M   'P 1'
#
loop_
_entity.id
_entity.type
_entity.pdbx_description
1 polymer ?
#
loop_
_entity_poly.entity_id
_entity_poly.type
_entity_poly.pdbx_seq_one_letter_code
_entity_poly.pdbx_strand_id
1 'polypeptide(L)'
;MEFKDLVQLRRSHRKFTAEEIDADDVKLILRAGLMAPTSKGQRAWQFVVVDDKTDLEKLADAKDMGGQFLKDAPLAIVVLGDPMQNDCWVEDGSIAAISMQYQIEALGLGSCWIQMRGRGLSDGTSADTVIQGVLDIPENLSCLCIL
;
A
#
# COMPACT_ATOMS: atom_id res chain seq x y z
N MET A 1 17.49 -15.26 4.59
CA MET A 1 16.79 -14.96 5.86
C MET A 1 15.56 -15.85 5.97
N GLU A 2 15.43 -16.55 7.07
CA GLU A 2 14.29 -17.43 7.28
C GLU A 2 13.04 -16.64 7.68
N PHE A 3 11.87 -17.22 7.44
CA PHE A 3 10.60 -16.53 7.74
C PHE A 3 10.47 -16.15 9.24
N LYS A 4 10.95 -16.99 10.14
CA LYS A 4 10.96 -16.70 11.58
C LYS A 4 11.70 -15.39 11.90
N ASP A 5 12.77 -15.12 11.15
CA ASP A 5 13.57 -13.90 11.33
C ASP A 5 12.84 -12.69 10.80
N LEU A 6 12.16 -12.83 9.65
CA LEU A 6 11.33 -11.77 9.08
C LEU A 6 10.21 -11.34 10.03
N VAL A 7 9.52 -12.32 10.63
CA VAL A 7 8.46 -12.05 11.59
C VAL A 7 8.99 -11.27 12.80
N GLN A 8 10.19 -11.61 13.26
CA GLN A 8 10.82 -10.96 14.41
C GLN A 8 11.33 -9.56 14.07
N LEU A 9 11.89 -9.36 12.89
CA LEU A 9 12.61 -8.13 12.50
C LEU A 9 11.71 -7.06 11.91
N ARG A 10 10.64 -7.44 11.20
CA ARG A 10 9.78 -6.46 10.54
C ARG A 10 9.25 -5.42 11.54
N ARG A 11 9.40 -4.17 11.17
CA ARG A 11 8.90 -3.01 11.92
C ARG A 11 8.24 -2.01 10.97
N SER A 12 7.40 -1.15 11.50
CA SER A 12 6.91 0.02 10.79
C SER A 12 7.98 1.09 10.78
N HIS A 13 8.40 1.50 9.58
CA HIS A 13 9.38 2.57 9.37
C HIS A 13 8.68 3.81 8.86
N ARG A 14 8.97 4.97 9.44
CA ARG A 14 8.36 6.25 9.09
C ARG A 14 9.39 7.30 8.70
N LYS A 15 10.63 6.88 8.50
CA LYS A 15 11.70 7.69 7.92
C LYS A 15 12.35 6.91 6.80
N PHE A 16 12.48 7.55 5.66
CA PHE A 16 12.99 6.93 4.45
C PHE A 16 14.12 7.75 3.85
N THR A 17 15.05 7.09 3.17
CA THR A 17 16.06 7.76 2.36
C THR A 17 15.45 8.14 1.01
N ALA A 18 16.09 9.07 0.31
CA ALA A 18 15.68 9.44 -1.05
C ALA A 18 16.19 8.44 -2.12
N GLU A 19 16.89 7.40 -1.70
CA GLU A 19 17.44 6.39 -2.61
C GLU A 19 16.33 5.65 -3.34
N GLU A 20 16.45 5.57 -4.67
CA GLU A 20 15.47 4.84 -5.48
C GLU A 20 15.53 3.34 -5.20
N ILE A 21 14.37 2.69 -5.30
CA ILE A 21 14.27 1.23 -5.16
C ILE A 21 14.49 0.61 -6.54
N ASP A 22 15.35 -0.40 -6.59
CA ASP A 22 15.63 -1.14 -7.82
C ASP A 22 14.34 -1.73 -8.40
N ALA A 23 14.17 -1.63 -9.71
CA ALA A 23 12.98 -2.15 -10.40
C ALA A 23 12.78 -3.65 -10.20
N ASP A 24 13.85 -4.43 -10.08
CA ASP A 24 13.75 -5.86 -9.82
C ASP A 24 13.25 -6.14 -8.39
N ASP A 25 13.63 -5.32 -7.43
CA ASP A 25 13.11 -5.41 -6.06
C ASP A 25 11.61 -5.07 -6.03
N VAL A 26 11.18 -4.05 -6.77
CA VAL A 26 9.75 -3.71 -6.88
C VAL A 26 8.96 -4.89 -7.44
N LYS A 27 9.48 -5.58 -8.46
CA LYS A 27 8.84 -6.77 -9.02
C LYS A 27 8.71 -7.89 -8.00
N LEU A 28 9.73 -8.13 -7.18
CA LEU A 28 9.69 -9.14 -6.13
C LEU A 28 8.63 -8.80 -5.07
N ILE A 29 8.54 -7.54 -4.70
CA ILE A 29 7.52 -7.08 -3.73
C ILE A 29 6.12 -7.31 -4.29
N LEU A 30 5.86 -6.88 -5.51
CA LEU A 30 4.56 -7.06 -6.15
C LEU A 30 4.22 -8.54 -6.32
N ARG A 31 5.21 -9.37 -6.68
CA ARG A 31 5.03 -10.81 -6.80
C ARG A 31 4.54 -11.43 -5.48
N ALA A 32 5.10 -11.02 -4.35
CA ALA A 32 4.66 -11.51 -3.04
C ALA A 32 3.16 -11.21 -2.80
N GLY A 33 2.72 -10.02 -3.15
CA GLY A 33 1.30 -9.66 -3.08
C GLY A 33 0.43 -10.47 -4.04
N LEU A 34 0.89 -10.64 -5.29
CA LEU A 34 0.15 -11.38 -6.31
C LEU A 34 0.05 -12.87 -6.03
N MET A 35 0.97 -13.43 -5.24
CA MET A 35 0.97 -14.83 -4.85
C MET A 35 0.18 -15.09 -3.56
N ALA A 36 -0.32 -14.05 -2.90
CA ALA A 36 -1.09 -14.20 -1.68
C ALA A 36 -2.43 -14.92 -1.96
N PRO A 37 -2.91 -15.75 -1.02
CA PRO A 37 -4.21 -16.39 -1.17
C PRO A 37 -5.34 -15.35 -1.09
N THR A 38 -6.44 -15.63 -1.77
CA THR A 38 -7.62 -14.79 -1.77
C THR A 38 -8.89 -15.60 -1.54
N SER A 39 -9.93 -14.93 -1.07
CA SER A 39 -11.27 -15.52 -0.94
C SER A 39 -11.73 -16.05 -2.30
N LYS A 40 -12.15 -17.32 -2.33
CA LYS A 40 -12.63 -18.02 -3.55
C LYS A 40 -11.64 -17.98 -4.72
N GLY A 41 -10.36 -17.69 -4.46
CA GLY A 41 -9.35 -17.57 -5.50
C GLY A 41 -9.59 -16.43 -6.48
N GLN A 42 -10.35 -15.40 -6.10
CA GLN A 42 -10.78 -14.33 -7.00
C GLN A 42 -9.67 -13.41 -7.48
N ARG A 43 -8.64 -13.19 -6.64
CA ARG A 43 -7.52 -12.28 -6.95
C ARG A 43 -8.02 -10.91 -7.40
N ALA A 44 -9.01 -10.39 -6.68
CA ALA A 44 -9.71 -9.17 -7.07
C ALA A 44 -9.03 -7.88 -6.61
N TRP A 45 -7.94 -7.97 -5.84
CA TRP A 45 -7.17 -6.80 -5.47
C TRP A 45 -6.38 -6.25 -6.66
N GLN A 46 -6.06 -4.96 -6.59
CA GLN A 46 -5.18 -4.28 -7.54
C GLN A 46 -4.14 -3.50 -6.77
N PHE A 47 -2.94 -3.41 -7.33
CA PHE A 47 -1.83 -2.66 -6.75
C PHE A 47 -1.39 -1.58 -7.71
N VAL A 48 -1.23 -0.36 -7.22
CA VAL A 48 -0.71 0.76 -8.00
C VAL A 48 0.62 1.18 -7.40
N VAL A 49 1.68 1.12 -8.20
CA VAL A 49 3.00 1.60 -7.80
C VAL A 49 3.11 3.08 -8.14
N VAL A 50 3.47 3.88 -7.16
CA VAL A 50 3.62 5.34 -7.30
C VAL A 50 5.03 5.72 -6.91
N ASP A 51 5.78 6.30 -7.85
CA ASP A 51 7.14 6.80 -7.63
C ASP A 51 7.30 8.27 -8.03
N ASP A 52 6.27 8.90 -8.56
CA ASP A 52 6.26 10.33 -8.85
C ASP A 52 6.15 11.13 -7.56
N LYS A 53 7.11 12.03 -7.33
CA LYS A 53 7.18 12.79 -6.08
C LYS A 53 5.93 13.66 -5.85
N THR A 54 5.40 14.27 -6.88
CA THR A 54 4.20 15.11 -6.78
C THR A 54 2.99 14.28 -6.35
N ASP A 55 2.84 13.10 -6.93
CA ASP A 55 1.76 12.18 -6.56
C ASP A 55 1.92 11.67 -5.12
N LEU A 56 3.15 11.34 -4.71
CA LEU A 56 3.43 10.92 -3.33
C LEU A 56 3.07 12.02 -2.32
N GLU A 57 3.38 13.27 -2.62
CA GLU A 57 3.02 14.42 -1.78
C GLU A 57 1.50 14.57 -1.67
N LYS A 58 0.78 14.42 -2.77
CA LYS A 58 -0.69 14.50 -2.79
C LYS A 58 -1.32 13.33 -2.03
N LEU A 59 -0.78 12.12 -2.17
CA LEU A 59 -1.25 10.95 -1.42
C LEU A 59 -1.03 11.11 0.08
N ALA A 60 0.07 11.76 0.49
CA ALA A 60 0.33 12.04 1.90
C ALA A 60 -0.77 12.92 2.51
N ASP A 61 -1.42 13.74 1.69
CA ASP A 61 -2.50 14.64 2.10
C ASP A 61 -3.90 14.02 1.97
N ALA A 62 -4.01 12.73 1.67
CA ALA A 62 -5.31 12.06 1.53
C ALA A 62 -6.05 11.90 2.87
N LYS A 63 -5.36 12.04 3.98
CA LYS A 63 -5.93 12.08 5.32
C LYS A 63 -5.18 13.09 6.18
N ASP A 64 -5.83 13.58 7.22
CA ASP A 64 -5.28 14.67 8.03
C ASP A 64 -4.07 14.26 8.86
N MET A 65 -4.02 13.01 9.34
CA MET A 65 -2.99 12.56 10.28
C MET A 65 -2.49 11.15 9.94
N GLY A 66 -1.21 10.92 10.23
CA GLY A 66 -0.62 9.59 10.19
C GLY A 66 -0.10 9.14 8.82
N GLY A 67 -0.11 10.00 7.81
CA GLY A 67 0.37 9.68 6.47
C GLY A 67 1.44 10.64 5.93
N GLN A 68 1.83 11.65 6.68
CA GLN A 68 2.68 12.73 6.17
C GLN A 68 4.09 12.28 5.77
N PHE A 69 4.61 11.25 6.41
CA PHE A 69 5.94 10.71 6.08
C PHE A 69 6.00 10.07 4.69
N LEU A 70 4.85 9.80 4.05
CA LEU A 70 4.79 9.25 2.69
C LEU A 70 5.47 10.16 1.66
N LYS A 71 5.41 11.48 1.86
CA LYS A 71 6.05 12.45 0.96
C LYS A 71 7.58 12.29 0.88
N ASP A 72 8.20 11.67 1.86
CA ASP A 72 9.64 11.45 1.92
C ASP A 72 10.05 10.05 1.43
N ALA A 73 9.09 9.19 1.12
CA ALA A 73 9.37 7.86 0.59
C ALA A 73 9.69 7.93 -0.91
N PRO A 74 10.57 7.07 -1.42
CA PRO A 74 10.87 7.01 -2.85
C PRO A 74 9.79 6.30 -3.67
N LEU A 75 8.92 5.53 -3.01
CA LEU A 75 7.92 4.70 -3.68
C LEU A 75 6.79 4.36 -2.72
N ALA A 76 5.59 4.23 -3.27
CA ALA A 76 4.44 3.73 -2.54
C ALA A 76 3.73 2.64 -3.34
N ILE A 77 3.08 1.73 -2.65
CA ILE A 77 2.20 0.72 -3.25
C ILE A 77 0.80 0.93 -2.69
N VAL A 78 -0.12 1.30 -3.54
CA VAL A 78 -1.53 1.53 -3.19
C VAL A 78 -2.28 0.21 -3.35
N VAL A 79 -2.90 -0.27 -2.28
CA VAL A 79 -3.64 -1.53 -2.26
C VAL A 79 -5.12 -1.24 -2.40
N LEU A 80 -5.71 -1.71 -3.50
CA LEU A 80 -7.09 -1.43 -3.90
C LEU A 80 -7.93 -2.70 -3.92
N GLY A 81 -9.22 -2.56 -3.69
CA GLY A 81 -10.21 -3.61 -3.86
C GLY A 81 -11.56 -3.04 -4.26
N ASP A 82 -12.44 -3.89 -4.76
CA ASP A 82 -13.82 -3.53 -5.11
C ASP A 82 -14.77 -4.11 -4.05
N PRO A 83 -15.31 -3.28 -3.13
CA PRO A 83 -16.18 -3.76 -2.07
C PRO A 83 -17.49 -4.39 -2.57
N MET A 84 -17.93 -4.04 -3.76
CA MET A 84 -19.16 -4.58 -4.35
C MET A 84 -18.96 -5.94 -5.00
N GLN A 85 -17.76 -6.22 -5.50
CA GLN A 85 -17.43 -7.50 -6.13
C GLN A 85 -16.93 -8.54 -5.14
N ASN A 86 -16.31 -8.10 -4.04
CA ASN A 86 -15.65 -8.98 -3.08
C ASN A 86 -15.90 -8.48 -1.66
N ASP A 87 -16.76 -9.19 -0.94
CA ASP A 87 -17.07 -8.89 0.46
C ASP A 87 -15.85 -9.10 1.40
N CYS A 88 -14.86 -9.90 0.97
CA CYS A 88 -13.61 -10.13 1.69
C CYS A 88 -12.45 -9.26 1.17
N TRP A 89 -12.74 -8.13 0.55
CA TRP A 89 -11.69 -7.28 -0.04
C TRP A 89 -10.70 -6.74 1.00
N VAL A 90 -11.16 -6.51 2.23
CA VAL A 90 -10.29 -6.05 3.32
C VAL A 90 -9.34 -7.17 3.74
N GLU A 91 -9.85 -8.37 3.96
CA GLU A 91 -9.04 -9.53 4.34
C GLU A 91 -8.03 -9.86 3.25
N ASP A 92 -8.48 -9.96 1.99
CA ASP A 92 -7.62 -10.27 0.85
C ASP A 92 -6.53 -9.22 0.67
N GLY A 93 -6.88 -7.94 0.74
CA GLY A 93 -5.92 -6.85 0.64
C GLY A 93 -4.93 -6.86 1.80
N SER A 94 -5.37 -7.18 3.00
CA SER A 94 -4.51 -7.22 4.20
C SER A 94 -3.49 -8.36 4.12
N ILE A 95 -3.90 -9.51 3.63
CA ILE A 95 -3.01 -10.66 3.44
C ILE A 95 -1.96 -10.34 2.37
N ALA A 96 -2.36 -9.75 1.27
CA ALA A 96 -1.43 -9.32 0.22
C ALA A 96 -0.46 -8.26 0.75
N ALA A 97 -0.95 -7.28 1.50
CA ALA A 97 -0.13 -6.21 2.05
C ALA A 97 0.94 -6.75 3.00
N ILE A 98 0.59 -7.62 3.94
CA ILE A 98 1.59 -8.19 4.86
C ILE A 98 2.60 -9.08 4.12
N SER A 99 2.17 -9.80 3.09
CA SER A 99 3.07 -10.60 2.25
C SER A 99 4.12 -9.70 1.57
N MET A 100 3.68 -8.56 1.04
CA MET A 100 4.59 -7.58 0.47
C MET A 100 5.53 -6.97 1.53
N GLN A 101 5.03 -6.69 2.72
CA GLN A 101 5.87 -6.14 3.79
C GLN A 101 6.98 -7.11 4.24
N TYR A 102 6.70 -8.40 4.30
CA TYR A 102 7.75 -9.39 4.58
C TYR A 102 8.78 -9.46 3.45
N GLN A 103 8.35 -9.37 2.19
CA GLN A 103 9.29 -9.31 1.07
C GLN A 103 10.15 -8.05 1.11
N ILE A 104 9.56 -6.92 1.46
CA ILE A 104 10.28 -5.65 1.64
C ILE A 104 11.37 -5.82 2.70
N GLU A 105 11.03 -6.40 3.84
CA GLU A 105 12.01 -6.66 4.91
C GLU A 105 13.14 -7.58 4.44
N ALA A 106 12.80 -8.64 3.71
CA ALA A 106 13.79 -9.59 3.17
C ALA A 106 14.77 -8.93 2.20
N LEU A 107 14.37 -7.84 1.55
CA LEU A 107 15.21 -7.07 0.63
C LEU A 107 16.06 -6.01 1.35
N GLY A 108 15.95 -5.90 2.68
CA GLY A 108 16.64 -4.87 3.45
C GLY A 108 16.02 -3.49 3.34
N LEU A 109 14.77 -3.42 2.90
CA LEU A 109 14.00 -2.18 2.77
C LEU A 109 13.04 -2.03 3.94
N GLY A 110 12.50 -0.83 4.13
CA GLY A 110 11.52 -0.53 5.17
C GLY A 110 10.16 -0.16 4.58
N SER A 111 9.11 -0.43 5.35
CA SER A 111 7.74 -0.05 4.98
C SER A 111 6.91 0.31 6.20
N CYS A 112 5.78 0.94 5.94
CA CYS A 112 4.77 1.19 6.96
C CYS A 112 3.39 1.08 6.33
N TRP A 113 2.48 0.37 6.99
CA TRP A 113 1.07 0.37 6.61
C TRP A 113 0.47 1.73 6.91
N ILE A 114 -0.01 2.42 5.89
CA ILE A 114 -0.75 3.68 6.03
C ILE A 114 -2.22 3.38 5.80
N GLN A 115 -3.01 3.45 6.87
CA GLN A 115 -4.45 3.16 6.80
C GLN A 115 -5.16 4.22 5.97
N MET A 116 -5.91 3.78 4.95
CA MET A 116 -6.73 4.65 4.13
C MET A 116 -8.23 4.34 4.25
N ARG A 117 -8.61 3.08 4.31
CA ARG A 117 -10.02 2.68 4.52
C ARG A 117 -10.57 3.34 5.77
N GLY A 118 -11.71 4.01 5.63
CA GLY A 118 -12.36 4.71 6.73
C GLY A 118 -11.65 5.98 7.17
N ARG A 119 -10.74 6.51 6.38
CA ARG A 119 -10.00 7.74 6.68
C ARG A 119 -10.37 8.84 5.68
N GLY A 120 -9.99 10.06 6.00
CA GLY A 120 -10.24 11.21 5.17
C GLY A 120 -9.82 12.52 5.81
N LEU A 121 -10.34 13.60 5.28
CA LEU A 121 -10.04 14.97 5.70
C LEU A 121 -11.11 15.48 6.66
N SER A 122 -10.75 16.48 7.45
CA SER A 122 -11.65 17.12 8.43
C SER A 122 -12.88 17.78 7.81
N ASP A 123 -12.80 18.12 6.51
CA ASP A 123 -13.92 18.68 5.76
C ASP A 123 -14.95 17.63 5.28
N GLY A 124 -14.72 16.36 5.58
CA GLY A 124 -15.60 15.25 5.17
C GLY A 124 -15.18 14.54 3.88
N THR A 125 -14.15 15.03 3.17
CA THR A 125 -13.64 14.36 1.97
C THR A 125 -12.98 13.02 2.36
N SER A 126 -13.41 11.93 1.74
CA SER A 126 -12.83 10.62 2.00
C SER A 126 -11.44 10.49 1.39
N ALA A 127 -10.60 9.64 2.00
CA ALA A 127 -9.29 9.32 1.42
C ALA A 127 -9.45 8.71 0.02
N ASP A 128 -10.46 7.88 -0.21
CA ASP A 128 -10.75 7.31 -1.53
C ASP A 128 -10.95 8.39 -2.59
N THR A 129 -11.71 9.45 -2.27
CA THR A 129 -11.95 10.55 -3.21
C THR A 129 -10.64 11.21 -3.61
N VAL A 130 -9.76 11.48 -2.65
CA VAL A 130 -8.44 12.10 -2.93
C VAL A 130 -7.58 11.16 -3.78
N ILE A 131 -7.48 9.90 -3.39
CA ILE A 131 -6.64 8.90 -4.08
C ILE A 131 -7.13 8.67 -5.51
N GLN A 132 -8.44 8.53 -5.70
CA GLN A 132 -9.04 8.36 -7.02
C GLN A 132 -8.72 9.54 -7.94
N GLY A 133 -8.76 10.75 -7.42
CA GLY A 133 -8.42 11.95 -8.18
C GLY A 133 -6.94 12.07 -8.54
N VAL A 134 -6.05 11.70 -7.61
CA VAL A 134 -4.59 11.77 -7.83
C VAL A 134 -4.13 10.74 -8.86
N LEU A 135 -4.66 9.51 -8.77
CA LEU A 135 -4.18 8.38 -9.58
C LEU A 135 -5.11 8.02 -10.75
N ASP A 136 -6.19 8.76 -10.94
CA ASP A 136 -7.20 8.48 -11.98
C ASP A 136 -7.73 7.04 -11.89
N ILE A 137 -8.12 6.65 -10.69
CA ILE A 137 -8.62 5.30 -10.40
C ILE A 137 -10.15 5.28 -10.51
N PRO A 138 -10.76 4.19 -11.06
CA PRO A 138 -12.21 4.06 -11.11
C PRO A 138 -12.87 4.16 -9.74
N GLU A 139 -14.06 4.75 -9.68
CA GLU A 139 -14.79 4.99 -8.43
C GLU A 139 -15.23 3.71 -7.70
N ASN A 140 -15.31 2.59 -8.42
CA ASN A 140 -15.65 1.30 -7.82
C ASN A 140 -14.51 0.69 -6.99
N LEU A 141 -13.30 1.21 -7.11
CA LEU A 141 -12.15 0.75 -6.34
C LEU A 141 -11.94 1.60 -5.10
N SER A 142 -11.83 0.93 -3.96
CA SER A 142 -11.52 1.56 -2.68
C SER A 142 -10.10 1.24 -2.27
N CYS A 143 -9.45 2.19 -1.62
CA CYS A 143 -8.11 2.00 -1.09
C CYS A 143 -8.17 1.44 0.34
N LEU A 144 -7.53 0.31 0.54
CA LEU A 144 -7.37 -0.28 1.87
C LEU A 144 -6.26 0.42 2.64
N CYS A 145 -5.09 0.48 2.03
CA CYS A 145 -3.89 1.04 2.64
C CYS A 145 -2.88 1.41 1.55
N ILE A 146 -1.85 2.14 1.98
CA ILE A 146 -0.65 2.40 1.18
C ILE A 146 0.56 1.86 1.96
N LEU A 147 1.41 1.16 1.26
CA LEU A 147 2.67 0.67 1.81
C LEU A 147 3.83 1.52 1.34
#